data_4cb3987716f24a01665ee36a3f767ae1
#
_entry.id   4cb3987716f24a01665ee36a3f767ae1
#
_cell.length_a   1.000
_cell.length_b   1.000
_cell.length_c   1.000
_cell.angle_alpha   90.00
_cell.angle_beta   90.00
_cell.angle_gamma   90.00
#
_symmetry.space_group_name_H-M   'P 1'
#
loop_
_entity.id
_entity.type
_entity.pdbx_description
1 polymer ?
#
loop_
_entity_poly.entity_id
_entity_poly.type
_entity_poly.pdbx_seq_one_letter_code
_entity_poly.pdbx_strand_id
1 'polypeptide(L)'
;AGMDAALQAWGPLGEYLVDAAQRTILFWDVLRRRSDQYQEQKARAVPHVLSFGAELVLDGRTFEHPANYLLVRIIPPAGVVIDPKKRPFVVVDPRAGHGPGIGGFKADSELGVAMRAGHPSYFVGFTPDPMPGQTIEDIMRVEAVFLEKVIALHPEAEGKPCVIGNCQAGWAVMMVAAVRPELFGPLIIPGSPLSY
;
A
#
# COMPACT_ATOMS: atom_id res chain seq x y z
N ALA A 1 23.51 -4.25 -60.52
CA ALA A 1 22.08 -4.59 -60.23
C ALA A 1 21.88 -5.60 -59.08
N GLY A 2 22.86 -6.50 -58.83
CA GLY A 2 22.70 -7.52 -57.78
C GLY A 2 23.09 -7.06 -56.37
N MET A 3 24.06 -6.16 -56.25
CA MET A 3 24.57 -5.71 -54.94
C MET A 3 23.67 -4.69 -54.26
N ASP A 4 23.02 -3.83 -55.02
CA ASP A 4 22.06 -2.86 -54.50
C ASP A 4 20.75 -3.55 -54.01
N ALA A 5 20.32 -4.59 -54.71
CA ALA A 5 19.16 -5.40 -54.29
C ALA A 5 19.46 -6.18 -52.97
N ALA A 6 20.68 -6.68 -52.83
CA ALA A 6 21.09 -7.34 -51.60
C ALA A 6 21.21 -6.34 -50.42
N LEU A 7 21.79 -5.16 -50.63
CA LEU A 7 21.83 -4.12 -49.60
C LEU A 7 20.47 -3.61 -49.21
N GLN A 8 19.52 -3.50 -50.13
CA GLN A 8 18.13 -3.13 -49.82
C GLN A 8 17.39 -4.25 -49.05
N ALA A 9 17.68 -5.51 -49.30
CA ALA A 9 17.08 -6.64 -48.58
C ALA A 9 17.62 -6.76 -47.13
N TRP A 10 18.87 -6.34 -46.90
CA TRP A 10 19.48 -6.37 -45.57
C TRP A 10 19.13 -5.13 -44.70
N GLY A 11 18.70 -4.00 -45.30
CA GLY A 11 18.30 -2.79 -44.58
C GLY A 11 17.23 -3.08 -43.53
N PRO A 12 16.09 -3.65 -43.83
CA PRO A 12 15.04 -3.99 -42.87
C PRO A 12 15.48 -4.97 -41.78
N LEU A 13 16.32 -5.93 -42.13
CA LEU A 13 16.88 -6.89 -41.17
C LEU A 13 17.88 -6.21 -40.23
N GLY A 14 18.72 -5.33 -40.76
CA GLY A 14 19.66 -4.54 -39.96
C GLY A 14 18.93 -3.62 -38.98
N GLU A 15 17.90 -2.92 -39.42
CA GLU A 15 17.05 -2.09 -38.58
C GLU A 15 16.38 -2.90 -37.46
N TYR A 16 15.83 -4.06 -37.81
CA TYR A 16 15.21 -4.98 -36.83
C TYR A 16 16.22 -5.46 -35.79
N LEU A 17 17.43 -5.83 -36.19
CA LEU A 17 18.47 -6.30 -35.26
C LEU A 17 18.93 -5.19 -34.32
N VAL A 18 19.05 -3.96 -34.80
CA VAL A 18 19.39 -2.79 -33.98
C VAL A 18 18.26 -2.51 -32.99
N ASP A 19 17.01 -2.49 -33.43
CA ASP A 19 15.84 -2.28 -32.58
C ASP A 19 15.74 -3.38 -31.51
N ALA A 20 15.90 -4.64 -31.89
CA ALA A 20 15.89 -5.77 -30.97
C ALA A 20 17.02 -5.67 -29.92
N ALA A 21 18.22 -5.27 -30.32
CA ALA A 21 19.34 -5.05 -29.41
C ALA A 21 19.07 -3.89 -28.44
N GLN A 22 18.53 -2.77 -28.93
CA GLN A 22 18.17 -1.63 -28.10
C GLN A 22 17.07 -2.01 -27.08
N ARG A 23 16.04 -2.71 -27.50
CA ARG A 23 14.97 -3.20 -26.59
C ARG A 23 15.52 -4.15 -25.53
N THR A 24 16.44 -5.02 -25.90
CA THR A 24 17.10 -5.94 -24.96
C THR A 24 17.91 -5.18 -23.92
N ILE A 25 18.70 -4.17 -24.33
CA ILE A 25 19.46 -3.33 -23.39
C ILE A 25 18.53 -2.56 -22.46
N LEU A 26 17.48 -1.95 -23.00
CA LEU A 26 16.48 -1.23 -22.19
C LEU A 26 15.77 -2.17 -21.20
N PHE A 27 15.44 -3.38 -21.61
CA PHE A 27 14.85 -4.38 -20.74
C PHE A 27 15.75 -4.73 -19.54
N TRP A 28 17.06 -4.97 -19.81
CA TRP A 28 18.03 -5.25 -18.75
C TRP A 28 18.26 -4.04 -17.82
N ASP A 29 18.26 -2.82 -18.36
CA ASP A 29 18.39 -1.61 -17.53
C ASP A 29 17.16 -1.43 -16.61
N VAL A 30 15.95 -1.68 -17.13
CA VAL A 30 14.72 -1.67 -16.32
C VAL A 30 14.74 -2.74 -15.23
N LEU A 31 15.18 -3.96 -15.55
CA LEU A 31 15.32 -5.04 -14.56
C LEU A 31 16.32 -4.67 -13.46
N ARG A 32 17.46 -4.11 -13.82
CA ARG A 32 18.47 -3.65 -12.87
C ARG A 32 17.90 -2.58 -11.93
N ARG A 33 17.27 -1.55 -12.48
CA ARG A 33 16.64 -0.48 -11.68
C ARG A 33 15.57 -1.01 -10.73
N ARG A 34 14.76 -1.97 -11.17
CA ARG A 34 13.77 -2.63 -10.31
C ARG A 34 14.42 -3.43 -9.18
N SER A 35 15.52 -4.12 -9.48
CA SER A 35 16.28 -4.85 -8.46
C SER A 35 16.87 -3.90 -7.41
N ASP A 36 17.47 -2.78 -7.85
CA ASP A 36 18.03 -1.77 -6.95
C ASP A 36 16.94 -1.17 -6.05
N GLN A 37 15.80 -0.79 -6.62
CA GLN A 37 14.63 -0.30 -5.88
C GLN A 37 14.10 -1.33 -4.87
N TYR A 38 14.07 -2.61 -5.25
CA TYR A 38 13.65 -3.68 -4.35
C TYR A 38 14.61 -3.83 -3.15
N GLN A 39 15.93 -3.78 -3.39
CA GLN A 39 16.92 -3.86 -2.33
C GLN A 39 16.85 -2.65 -1.39
N GLU A 40 16.71 -1.44 -1.94
CA GLU A 40 16.52 -0.22 -1.15
C GLU A 40 15.26 -0.30 -0.29
N GLN A 41 14.15 -0.79 -0.87
CA GLN A 41 12.89 -0.94 -0.18
C GLN A 41 12.97 -2.00 0.95
N LYS A 42 13.65 -3.11 0.69
CA LYS A 42 13.89 -4.18 1.68
C LYS A 42 14.74 -3.71 2.85
N ALA A 43 15.64 -2.77 2.63
CA ALA A 43 16.50 -2.19 3.66
C ALA A 43 15.78 -1.17 4.56
N ARG A 44 14.58 -0.69 4.20
CA ARG A 44 13.81 0.26 5.00
C ARG A 44 13.21 -0.43 6.22
N ALA A 45 13.16 0.30 7.36
CA ALA A 45 12.52 -0.20 8.58
C ALA A 45 11.01 -0.48 8.39
N VAL A 46 10.35 0.30 7.53
CA VAL A 46 8.97 0.11 7.07
C VAL A 46 8.98 0.20 5.55
N PRO A 47 9.13 -0.94 4.84
CA PRO A 47 9.14 -0.94 3.38
C PRO A 47 7.75 -0.63 2.83
N HIS A 48 7.58 0.54 2.24
CA HIS A 48 6.33 0.97 1.64
C HIS A 48 6.57 1.82 0.39
N VAL A 49 5.55 1.92 -0.46
CA VAL A 49 5.52 2.76 -1.66
C VAL A 49 4.60 3.98 -1.50
N LEU A 50 4.35 4.39 -0.27
CA LEU A 50 3.56 5.59 0.04
C LEU A 50 4.25 6.86 -0.48
N SER A 51 3.47 7.79 -1.02
CA SER A 51 3.94 9.13 -1.45
C SER A 51 4.07 10.13 -0.29
N PHE A 52 3.73 9.72 0.92
CA PHE A 52 3.71 10.56 2.11
C PHE A 52 4.74 10.08 3.13
N GLY A 53 5.24 11.00 3.95
CA GLY A 53 5.95 10.63 5.16
C GLY A 53 5.03 9.83 6.10
N ALA A 54 5.60 8.90 6.82
CA ALA A 54 4.86 8.04 7.74
C ALA A 54 5.66 7.78 9.01
N GLU A 55 4.95 7.69 10.13
CA GLU A 55 5.49 7.34 11.44
C GLU A 55 4.89 6.02 11.91
N LEU A 56 5.74 5.10 12.36
CA LEU A 56 5.29 3.84 12.93
C LEU A 56 4.55 4.10 14.25
N VAL A 57 3.33 3.60 14.35
CA VAL A 57 2.51 3.69 15.57
C VAL A 57 2.51 2.35 16.32
N LEU A 58 2.25 1.25 15.62
CA LEU A 58 2.27 -0.10 16.17
C LEU A 58 2.89 -1.08 15.17
N ASP A 59 3.59 -2.05 15.71
CA ASP A 59 4.17 -3.17 14.98
C ASP A 59 3.52 -4.47 15.44
N GLY A 60 2.67 -5.05 14.60
CA GLY A 60 1.94 -6.29 14.90
C GLY A 60 2.83 -7.51 15.10
N ARG A 61 4.09 -7.44 14.64
CA ARG A 61 5.07 -8.52 14.85
C ARG A 61 5.50 -8.68 16.32
N THR A 62 5.28 -7.65 17.14
CA THR A 62 5.64 -7.61 18.56
C THR A 62 4.52 -8.05 19.49
N PHE A 63 3.36 -8.41 18.95
CA PHE A 63 2.20 -8.82 19.76
C PHE A 63 2.29 -10.28 20.20
N GLU A 64 1.50 -10.65 21.18
CA GLU A 64 1.40 -12.05 21.67
C GLU A 64 1.02 -13.03 20.56
N HIS A 65 0.07 -12.63 19.70
CA HIS A 65 -0.29 -13.30 18.47
C HIS A 65 0.24 -12.47 17.28
N PRO A 66 1.49 -12.69 16.88
CA PRO A 66 2.17 -11.79 15.97
C PRO A 66 1.64 -11.94 14.54
N ALA A 67 1.49 -10.80 13.86
CA ALA A 67 1.26 -10.73 12.43
C ALA A 67 2.18 -9.67 11.80
N ASN A 68 2.54 -9.88 10.55
CA ASN A 68 3.46 -9.00 9.82
C ASN A 68 2.78 -7.73 9.29
N TYR A 69 1.90 -7.13 10.09
CA TYR A 69 1.17 -5.91 9.78
C TYR A 69 1.67 -4.76 10.65
N LEU A 70 1.63 -3.57 10.08
CA LEU A 70 2.11 -2.33 10.70
C LEU A 70 1.02 -1.27 10.60
N LEU A 71 0.83 -0.52 11.69
CA LEU A 71 0.04 0.71 11.70
C LEU A 71 0.99 1.89 11.63
N VAL A 72 0.83 2.73 10.61
CA VAL A 72 1.57 3.98 10.48
C VAL A 72 0.62 5.18 10.46
N ARG A 73 1.05 6.29 11.08
CA ARG A 73 0.40 7.58 10.93
C ARG A 73 1.00 8.29 9.73
N ILE A 74 0.14 8.85 8.90
CA ILE A 74 0.57 9.60 7.73
C ILE A 74 0.84 11.05 8.12
N ILE A 75 2.00 11.54 7.72
CA ILE A 75 2.41 12.93 7.95
C ILE A 75 1.76 13.81 6.88
N PRO A 76 0.95 14.80 7.28
CA PRO A 76 0.32 15.70 6.32
C PRO A 76 1.38 16.46 5.51
N PRO A 77 1.16 16.66 4.20
CA PRO A 77 2.00 17.54 3.39
C PRO A 77 2.02 18.97 3.93
N ALA A 78 3.05 19.72 3.59
CA ALA A 78 3.16 21.14 3.95
C ALA A 78 1.91 21.92 3.51
N GLY A 79 1.36 22.73 4.42
CA GLY A 79 0.16 23.55 4.17
C GLY A 79 -1.17 22.82 4.38
N VAL A 80 -1.17 21.52 4.65
CA VAL A 80 -2.38 20.77 5.02
C VAL A 80 -2.58 20.82 6.53
N VAL A 81 -3.73 21.33 6.96
CA VAL A 81 -4.11 21.43 8.37
C VAL A 81 -5.06 20.29 8.73
N ILE A 82 -4.71 19.52 9.74
CA ILE A 82 -5.54 18.44 10.27
C ILE A 82 -6.38 18.96 11.42
N ASP A 83 -7.67 18.68 11.39
CA ASP A 83 -8.62 18.99 12.46
C ASP A 83 -8.74 17.76 13.39
N PRO A 84 -8.35 17.85 14.66
CA PRO A 84 -8.40 16.74 15.61
C PRO A 84 -9.82 16.26 15.92
N LYS A 85 -10.84 17.08 15.65
CA LYS A 85 -12.25 16.72 15.84
C LYS A 85 -12.82 15.88 14.70
N LYS A 86 -12.18 15.94 13.52
CA LYS A 86 -12.61 15.13 12.39
C LYS A 86 -12.26 13.68 12.63
N ARG A 87 -13.18 12.80 12.20
CA ARG A 87 -13.01 11.34 12.28
C ARG A 87 -11.73 10.90 11.57
N PRO A 88 -10.91 10.00 12.17
CA PRO A 88 -9.75 9.45 11.50
C PRO A 88 -10.13 8.59 10.31
N PHE A 89 -9.25 8.55 9.30
CA PHE A 89 -9.30 7.61 8.19
C PHE A 89 -8.21 6.56 8.37
N VAL A 90 -8.56 5.30 8.16
CA VAL A 90 -7.62 4.17 8.18
C VAL A 90 -7.72 3.45 6.84
N VAL A 91 -6.68 3.54 6.03
CA VAL A 91 -6.60 2.83 4.76
C VAL A 91 -5.82 1.54 4.97
N VAL A 92 -6.41 0.42 4.55
CA VAL A 92 -5.80 -0.92 4.68
C VAL A 92 -5.36 -1.41 3.32
N ASP A 93 -4.08 -1.76 3.21
CA ASP A 93 -3.48 -2.28 2.00
C ASP A 93 -4.00 -3.69 1.67
N PRO A 94 -4.31 -4.00 0.42
CA PRO A 94 -4.83 -5.31 0.01
C PRO A 94 -3.79 -6.43 0.05
N ARG A 95 -2.54 -6.16 0.44
CA ARG A 95 -1.43 -7.11 0.35
C ARG A 95 -1.18 -7.58 -1.09
N ALA A 96 -1.21 -6.65 -2.01
CA ALA A 96 -0.91 -6.89 -3.42
C ALA A 96 0.48 -6.35 -3.77
N GLY A 97 1.32 -7.19 -4.38
CA GLY A 97 2.70 -6.81 -4.76
C GLY A 97 3.70 -6.92 -3.62
N HIS A 98 4.85 -6.27 -3.79
CA HIS A 98 6.02 -6.41 -2.91
C HIS A 98 6.16 -5.35 -1.82
N GLY A 99 5.34 -4.29 -1.87
CA GLY A 99 5.36 -3.23 -0.87
C GLY A 99 3.99 -2.60 -0.72
N PRO A 100 3.55 -2.34 0.52
CA PRO A 100 2.26 -1.73 0.78
C PRO A 100 2.24 -0.27 0.31
N GLY A 101 1.09 0.20 -0.16
CA GLY A 101 0.93 1.58 -0.60
C GLY A 101 -0.36 1.88 -1.35
N ILE A 102 -1.18 0.88 -1.65
CA ILE A 102 -2.46 1.10 -2.34
C ILE A 102 -3.37 1.94 -1.45
N GLY A 103 -3.85 3.05 -2.02
CA GLY A 103 -4.58 4.09 -1.31
C GLY A 103 -3.72 5.29 -0.86
N GLY A 104 -2.38 5.19 -1.02
CA GLY A 104 -1.44 6.24 -0.63
C GLY A 104 -0.20 6.39 -1.52
N PHE A 105 -0.14 5.73 -2.68
CA PHE A 105 1.04 5.73 -3.54
C PHE A 105 1.16 6.96 -4.47
N LYS A 106 0.23 7.91 -4.38
CA LYS A 106 0.28 9.22 -5.05
C LYS A 106 -0.43 10.28 -4.23
N ALA A 107 -0.10 11.56 -4.50
CA ALA A 107 -0.68 12.71 -3.77
C ALA A 107 -2.21 12.79 -3.90
N ASP A 108 -2.76 12.39 -5.05
CA ASP A 108 -4.20 12.33 -5.30
C ASP A 108 -4.72 10.89 -5.10
N SER A 109 -4.61 10.42 -3.87
CA SER A 109 -5.04 9.11 -3.39
C SER A 109 -6.04 9.28 -2.25
N GLU A 110 -6.61 8.17 -1.76
CA GLU A 110 -7.53 8.15 -0.63
C GLU A 110 -6.96 8.88 0.59
N LEU A 111 -5.71 8.58 0.96
CA LEU A 111 -5.01 9.28 2.05
C LEU A 111 -4.85 10.77 1.76
N GLY A 112 -4.44 11.13 0.54
CA GLY A 112 -4.26 12.54 0.16
C GLY A 112 -5.57 13.32 0.20
N VAL A 113 -6.66 12.74 -0.27
CA VAL A 113 -8.00 13.37 -0.24
C VAL A 113 -8.47 13.54 1.20
N ALA A 114 -8.35 12.51 2.05
CA ALA A 114 -8.74 12.57 3.44
C ALA A 114 -7.98 13.66 4.20
N MET A 115 -6.66 13.74 4.02
CA MET A 115 -5.83 14.76 4.68
C MET A 115 -6.16 16.17 4.22
N ARG A 116 -6.34 16.40 2.91
CA ARG A 116 -6.76 17.71 2.38
C ARG A 116 -8.13 18.16 2.91
N ALA A 117 -8.99 17.20 3.22
CA ALA A 117 -10.25 17.47 3.90
C ALA A 117 -10.10 17.64 5.41
N GLY A 118 -8.89 17.57 5.95
CA GLY A 118 -8.57 17.82 7.36
C GLY A 118 -8.67 16.59 8.27
N HIS A 119 -8.82 15.38 7.72
CA HIS A 119 -8.93 14.17 8.53
C HIS A 119 -7.55 13.63 8.95
N PRO A 120 -7.34 13.26 10.22
CA PRO A 120 -6.19 12.45 10.62
C PRO A 120 -6.20 11.14 9.82
N SER A 121 -5.05 10.74 9.29
CA SER A 121 -4.98 9.60 8.37
C SER A 121 -3.92 8.60 8.79
N TYR A 122 -4.28 7.33 8.70
CA TYR A 122 -3.47 6.17 9.05
C TYR A 122 -3.45 5.18 7.90
N PHE A 123 -2.40 4.39 7.86
CA PHE A 123 -2.27 3.33 6.88
C PHE A 123 -1.87 2.02 7.58
N VAL A 124 -2.55 0.94 7.21
CA VAL A 124 -2.21 -0.41 7.63
C VAL A 124 -1.52 -1.10 6.47
N GLY A 125 -0.25 -1.35 6.64
CA GLY A 125 0.58 -2.05 5.67
C GLY A 125 1.09 -3.38 6.22
N PHE A 126 1.95 -4.03 5.45
CA PHE A 126 2.55 -5.31 5.83
C PHE A 126 4.05 -5.33 5.52
N THR A 127 4.78 -6.22 6.17
CA THR A 127 6.14 -6.58 5.79
C THR A 127 6.12 -7.79 4.85
N PRO A 128 7.13 -7.95 3.97
CA PRO A 128 7.12 -9.01 2.94
C PRO A 128 6.96 -10.42 3.50
N ASP A 129 7.64 -10.71 4.61
CA ASP A 129 7.68 -12.04 5.18
C ASP A 129 6.64 -12.17 6.31
N PRO A 130 5.72 -13.15 6.24
CA PRO A 130 4.77 -13.40 7.33
C PRO A 130 5.48 -13.93 8.58
N MET A 131 4.84 -13.75 9.74
CA MET A 131 5.31 -14.36 10.98
C MET A 131 5.12 -15.88 10.91
N PRO A 132 6.03 -16.68 11.50
CA PRO A 132 5.88 -18.13 11.55
C PRO A 132 4.56 -18.53 12.22
N GLY A 133 3.75 -19.34 11.51
CA GLY A 133 2.46 -19.81 12.01
C GLY A 133 1.33 -18.77 12.01
N GLN A 134 1.54 -17.59 11.42
CA GLN A 134 0.55 -16.55 11.31
C GLN A 134 -0.72 -17.04 10.61
N THR A 135 -1.86 -16.75 11.22
CA THR A 135 -3.19 -17.07 10.70
C THR A 135 -3.96 -15.82 10.30
N ILE A 136 -5.09 -16.01 9.61
CA ILE A 136 -6.04 -14.91 9.34
C ILE A 136 -6.61 -14.35 10.64
N GLU A 137 -6.86 -15.17 11.64
CA GLU A 137 -7.34 -14.71 12.94
C GLU A 137 -6.34 -13.79 13.65
N ASP A 138 -5.04 -14.08 13.53
CA ASP A 138 -4.01 -13.21 14.10
C ASP A 138 -3.99 -11.86 13.40
N ILE A 139 -4.16 -11.82 12.07
CA ILE A 139 -4.29 -10.58 11.31
C ILE A 139 -5.50 -9.79 11.78
N MET A 140 -6.66 -10.43 11.94
CA MET A 140 -7.88 -9.78 12.43
C MET A 140 -7.70 -9.19 13.83
N ARG A 141 -7.05 -9.92 14.76
CA ARG A 141 -6.74 -9.42 16.09
C ARG A 141 -5.84 -8.20 16.05
N VAL A 142 -4.79 -8.25 15.24
CA VAL A 142 -3.85 -7.14 15.05
C VAL A 142 -4.56 -5.91 14.48
N GLU A 143 -5.39 -6.07 13.46
CA GLU A 143 -6.17 -4.97 12.87
C GLU A 143 -7.15 -4.35 13.90
N ALA A 144 -7.80 -5.18 14.71
CA ALA A 144 -8.65 -4.69 15.79
C ALA A 144 -7.87 -3.84 16.80
N VAL A 145 -6.70 -4.29 17.23
CA VAL A 145 -5.82 -3.52 18.14
C VAL A 145 -5.37 -2.22 17.49
N PHE A 146 -5.10 -2.22 16.19
CA PHE A 146 -4.75 -1.00 15.46
C PHE A 146 -5.89 0.03 15.48
N LEU A 147 -7.14 -0.41 15.26
CA LEU A 147 -8.30 0.47 15.34
C LEU A 147 -8.53 0.99 16.76
N GLU A 148 -8.39 0.15 17.78
CA GLU A 148 -8.44 0.57 19.19
C GLU A 148 -7.41 1.67 19.47
N LYS A 149 -6.18 1.51 18.96
CA LYS A 149 -5.12 2.51 19.12
C LYS A 149 -5.46 3.82 18.42
N VAL A 150 -5.98 3.76 17.17
CA VAL A 150 -6.42 4.97 16.46
C VAL A 150 -7.52 5.70 17.24
N ILE A 151 -8.50 4.98 17.75
CA ILE A 151 -9.58 5.55 18.57
C ILE A 151 -9.02 6.23 19.81
N ALA A 152 -8.10 5.58 20.51
CA ALA A 152 -7.49 6.12 21.73
C ALA A 152 -6.64 7.39 21.47
N LEU A 153 -6.05 7.51 20.28
CA LEU A 153 -5.28 8.70 19.86
C LEU A 153 -6.17 9.89 19.47
N HIS A 154 -7.47 9.66 19.24
CA HIS A 154 -8.43 10.68 18.80
C HIS A 154 -9.68 10.73 19.69
N PRO A 155 -9.54 11.05 21.00
CA PRO A 155 -10.66 11.07 21.91
C PRO A 155 -11.71 12.16 21.61
N GLU A 156 -11.31 13.21 20.87
CA GLU A 156 -12.17 14.32 20.48
C GLU A 156 -12.86 14.11 19.12
N ALA A 157 -12.56 13.00 18.43
CA ALA A 157 -13.08 12.79 17.09
C ALA A 157 -14.59 12.61 17.04
N GLU A 158 -15.22 13.17 16.04
CA GLU A 158 -16.66 13.05 15.73
C GLU A 158 -17.00 11.66 15.17
N GLY A 159 -16.85 10.62 15.98
CA GLY A 159 -17.16 9.24 15.66
C GLY A 159 -15.96 8.35 15.40
N LYS A 160 -16.25 7.08 15.20
CA LYS A 160 -15.26 6.02 14.98
C LYS A 160 -14.55 6.17 13.62
N PRO A 161 -13.36 5.59 13.45
CA PRO A 161 -12.60 5.68 12.20
C PRO A 161 -13.41 5.26 10.97
N CYS A 162 -13.25 5.99 9.87
CA CYS A 162 -13.63 5.52 8.56
C CYS A 162 -12.53 4.56 8.06
N VAL A 163 -12.90 3.32 7.78
CA VAL A 163 -11.94 2.30 7.34
C VAL A 163 -12.15 2.03 5.85
N ILE A 164 -11.07 2.12 5.07
CA ILE A 164 -11.08 1.83 3.64
C ILE A 164 -10.26 0.57 3.40
N GLY A 165 -10.93 -0.49 2.96
CA GLY A 165 -10.31 -1.76 2.61
C GLY A 165 -10.32 -1.97 1.11
N ASN A 166 -9.19 -1.74 0.45
CA ASN A 166 -9.06 -1.90 -0.98
C ASN A 166 -8.92 -3.37 -1.39
N CYS A 167 -9.65 -3.80 -2.42
CA CYS A 167 -9.55 -5.14 -3.00
C CYS A 167 -9.65 -6.23 -1.92
N GLN A 168 -8.65 -7.08 -1.75
CA GLN A 168 -8.64 -8.14 -0.73
C GLN A 168 -8.70 -7.62 0.71
N ALA A 169 -8.24 -6.42 0.99
CA ALA A 169 -8.40 -5.82 2.32
C ALA A 169 -9.88 -5.61 2.69
N GLY A 170 -10.75 -5.42 1.70
CA GLY A 170 -12.17 -5.19 1.95
C GLY A 170 -12.85 -6.37 2.65
N TRP A 171 -12.65 -7.61 2.18
CA TRP A 171 -13.20 -8.77 2.86
C TRP A 171 -12.55 -9.00 4.24
N ALA A 172 -11.23 -8.73 4.36
CA ALA A 172 -10.53 -8.87 5.63
C ALA A 172 -11.04 -7.89 6.69
N VAL A 173 -11.19 -6.61 6.37
CA VAL A 173 -11.75 -5.63 7.33
C VAL A 173 -13.23 -5.88 7.62
N MET A 174 -14.00 -6.42 6.68
CA MET A 174 -15.38 -6.83 6.95
C MET A 174 -15.48 -7.95 7.98
N MET A 175 -14.53 -8.90 7.97
CA MET A 175 -14.45 -9.93 9.01
C MET A 175 -14.22 -9.29 10.39
N VAL A 176 -13.31 -8.32 10.49
CA VAL A 176 -13.08 -7.58 11.74
C VAL A 176 -14.35 -6.82 12.15
N ALA A 177 -15.00 -6.12 11.22
CA ALA A 177 -16.23 -5.38 11.49
C ALA A 177 -17.40 -6.27 11.94
N ALA A 178 -17.45 -7.50 11.46
CA ALA A 178 -18.47 -8.47 11.89
C ALA A 178 -18.32 -8.90 13.36
N VAL A 179 -17.10 -8.99 13.87
CA VAL A 179 -16.82 -9.41 15.26
C VAL A 179 -16.58 -8.26 16.22
N ARG A 180 -16.18 -7.10 15.72
CA ARG A 180 -15.86 -5.88 16.49
C ARG A 180 -16.48 -4.62 15.85
N PRO A 181 -17.82 -4.62 15.64
CA PRO A 181 -18.49 -3.51 14.93
C PRO A 181 -18.33 -2.16 15.63
N GLU A 182 -18.14 -2.15 16.95
CA GLU A 182 -17.94 -0.92 17.74
C GLU A 182 -16.67 -0.15 17.44
N LEU A 183 -15.72 -0.74 16.71
CA LEU A 183 -14.48 -0.09 16.31
C LEU A 183 -14.61 0.73 15.02
N PHE A 184 -15.70 0.54 14.29
CA PHE A 184 -15.87 1.09 12.95
C PHE A 184 -16.87 2.26 12.90
N GLY A 185 -16.50 3.30 12.17
CA GLY A 185 -17.41 4.25 11.55
C GLY A 185 -17.82 3.75 10.16
N PRO A 186 -17.86 4.62 9.14
CA PRO A 186 -18.09 4.19 7.77
C PRO A 186 -17.04 3.18 7.30
N LEU A 187 -17.48 2.16 6.56
CA LEU A 187 -16.62 1.17 5.93
C LEU A 187 -16.74 1.31 4.41
N ILE A 188 -15.62 1.51 3.73
CA ILE A 188 -15.53 1.65 2.27
C ILE A 188 -14.71 0.48 1.75
N ILE A 189 -15.26 -0.31 0.84
CA ILE A 189 -14.67 -1.57 0.35
C ILE A 189 -14.59 -1.63 -1.17
N PRO A 190 -13.80 -0.75 -1.81
CA PRO A 190 -13.76 -0.65 -3.27
C PRO A 190 -13.10 -1.88 -3.89
N GLY A 191 -13.77 -2.44 -4.91
CA GLY A 191 -13.24 -3.56 -5.69
C GLY A 191 -13.00 -4.84 -4.88
N SER A 192 -13.74 -5.04 -3.77
CA SER A 192 -13.52 -6.19 -2.88
C SER A 192 -14.23 -7.43 -3.39
N PRO A 193 -13.57 -8.60 -3.42
CA PRO A 193 -14.20 -9.87 -3.75
C PRO A 193 -15.00 -10.39 -2.54
N LEU A 194 -16.30 -10.16 -2.55
CA LEU A 194 -17.20 -10.53 -1.44
C LEU A 194 -18.02 -11.80 -1.70
N SER A 195 -18.10 -12.22 -2.95
CA SER A 195 -18.77 -13.45 -3.37
C SER A 195 -18.09 -14.02 -4.60
N TYR A 196 -18.06 -15.35 -4.70
CA TYR A 196 -17.53 -16.12 -5.83
C TYR A 196 -18.62 -17.01 -6.42
#